data_d5a26709a0943b0b7db5c8af4989699e
#
_entry.id   d5a26709a0943b0b7db5c8af4989699e
#
_cell.length_a   1.000
_cell.length_b   1.000
_cell.length_c   1.000
_cell.angle_alpha   90.00
_cell.angle_beta   90.00
_cell.angle_gamma   90.00
#
_symmetry.space_group_name_H-M   'P 1'
#
loop_
_entity.id
_entity.type
_entity.pdbx_description
1 polymer ?
#
loop_
_entity_poly.entity_id
_entity_poly.type
_entity_poly.pdbx_seq_one_letter_code
_entity_poly.pdbx_strand_id
1 'polypeptide(L)'
;FKEGLRPFSVSRDLKWGVPVPLQGYEDKVLYVWFDAPIGYPSITANYTSEWEKWWKNPEHVRLYQFMGKDNVRFHTVIFPSCLIGTKDPWTMLYHINTAEYLQYEGGKFSKSRNIGVFGDRAKDIGVSPSVWRYYLLSTRPESSDSQFVWHDFVTRNNSELLKNLGNFVNRILTFMKKYEGRLPEAPQGLRLGTDGPLSTTGDGTVWGDLVAKFVADVNAILAKYVDFMDVGKLRAGLNTMMELSARGNLLLTEAGLDNTLFAEQRAKCDTVILLATNLIWVLTALVHPFMPLTSDQMLEQLNAPPRALPKEQAFALDLLPGHMVGKAAHLFKNIDEKQAAAWKAKFGGDSSAADEKPAMSKKQAAKARKAAEKEKAASLPQTPAVLDLDARVKAQGDKVRTLKSLS
;
A
#
# COMPACT_ATOMS: atom_id res chain seq x y z
N PHE A 1 27.54 7.24 1.14
CA PHE A 1 28.32 6.91 -0.06
C PHE A 1 29.40 7.96 -0.35
N LYS A 2 29.07 9.27 -0.35
CA LYS A 2 30.05 10.34 -0.65
C LYS A 2 31.20 10.40 0.33
N GLU A 3 30.99 10.02 1.59
CA GLU A 3 31.99 9.99 2.66
C GLU A 3 32.67 8.62 2.83
N GLY A 4 32.35 7.65 1.95
CA GLY A 4 32.76 6.26 2.06
C GLY A 4 31.87 5.42 2.98
N LEU A 5 31.99 4.11 2.88
CA LEU A 5 31.31 3.14 3.73
C LEU A 5 32.20 2.77 4.92
N ARG A 6 31.62 2.72 6.12
CA ARG A 6 32.32 2.26 7.32
C ARG A 6 32.30 0.74 7.41
N PRO A 7 33.35 0.10 7.97
CA PRO A 7 33.33 -1.32 8.27
C PRO A 7 32.11 -1.72 9.07
N PHE A 8 31.52 -2.86 8.77
CA PHE A 8 30.36 -3.39 9.44
C PHE A 8 30.65 -4.79 9.96
N SER A 9 30.44 -5.02 11.27
CA SER A 9 30.65 -6.33 11.87
C SER A 9 29.56 -7.30 11.44
N VAL A 10 29.94 -8.45 10.93
CA VAL A 10 29.07 -9.57 10.55
C VAL A 10 28.92 -10.60 11.66
N SER A 11 29.45 -10.34 12.86
CA SER A 11 29.33 -11.19 14.04
C SER A 11 28.65 -10.45 15.22
N ARG A 12 28.11 -11.19 16.17
CA ARG A 12 27.46 -10.68 17.39
C ARG A 12 27.85 -11.53 18.60
N ASP A 13 27.90 -10.87 19.77
CA ASP A 13 28.10 -11.50 21.07
C ASP A 13 26.74 -12.02 21.59
N LEU A 14 26.29 -13.13 21.01
CA LEU A 14 25.05 -13.81 21.36
C LEU A 14 25.31 -15.28 21.58
N LYS A 15 24.52 -15.91 22.46
CA LYS A 15 24.66 -17.36 22.77
C LYS A 15 23.93 -18.22 21.73
N TRP A 16 22.92 -17.70 21.07
CA TRP A 16 22.11 -18.43 20.10
C TRP A 16 22.31 -17.87 18.69
N GLY A 17 22.61 -18.75 17.74
CA GLY A 17 22.84 -18.41 16.37
C GLY A 17 23.82 -19.38 15.68
N VAL A 18 24.18 -19.11 14.44
CA VAL A 18 25.20 -19.87 13.70
C VAL A 18 26.59 -19.45 14.20
N PRO A 19 27.40 -20.37 14.76
CA PRO A 19 28.74 -20.05 15.25
C PRO A 19 29.66 -19.50 14.14
N VAL A 20 30.49 -18.54 14.49
CA VAL A 20 31.50 -18.03 13.57
C VAL A 20 32.60 -19.11 13.41
N PRO A 21 32.87 -19.62 12.19
CA PRO A 21 33.81 -20.73 11.99
C PRO A 21 35.27 -20.25 11.94
N LEU A 22 35.70 -19.46 12.93
CA LEU A 22 37.06 -18.93 13.02
C LEU A 22 37.61 -19.11 14.45
N GLN A 23 38.84 -19.53 14.58
CA GLN A 23 39.55 -19.66 15.84
C GLN A 23 39.59 -18.29 16.57
N GLY A 24 39.25 -18.24 17.86
CA GLY A 24 39.19 -17.04 18.66
C GLY A 24 37.83 -16.31 18.57
N TYR A 25 36.82 -16.92 17.90
CA TYR A 25 35.45 -16.40 17.78
C TYR A 25 34.40 -17.40 18.28
N GLU A 26 34.78 -18.33 19.14
CA GLU A 26 33.95 -19.45 19.60
C GLU A 26 32.74 -18.98 20.40
N ASP A 27 32.78 -17.78 21.00
CA ASP A 27 31.71 -17.13 21.75
C ASP A 27 30.84 -16.19 20.89
N LYS A 28 31.06 -16.18 19.56
CA LYS A 28 30.37 -15.29 18.63
C LYS A 28 29.53 -16.09 17.64
N VAL A 29 28.44 -15.45 17.20
CA VAL A 29 27.55 -15.96 16.15
C VAL A 29 27.51 -15.00 14.95
N LEU A 30 27.17 -15.51 13.78
CA LEU A 30 26.97 -14.71 12.59
C LEU A 30 25.74 -13.79 12.79
N TYR A 31 25.85 -12.57 12.30
CA TYR A 31 24.76 -11.62 12.32
C TYR A 31 23.80 -11.90 11.18
N VAL A 32 22.50 -11.93 11.50
CA VAL A 32 21.44 -12.30 10.55
C VAL A 32 21.45 -11.51 9.25
N TRP A 33 21.93 -10.28 9.22
CA TRP A 33 22.02 -9.52 7.98
C TRP A 33 23.13 -9.98 7.03
N PHE A 34 23.99 -10.88 7.48
CA PHE A 34 25.00 -11.48 6.61
C PHE A 34 24.41 -12.63 5.77
N ASP A 35 23.53 -13.44 6.35
CA ASP A 35 22.88 -14.58 5.67
C ASP A 35 21.49 -14.22 5.09
N ALA A 36 20.80 -13.21 5.65
CA ALA A 36 19.50 -12.76 5.17
C ALA A 36 19.44 -12.40 3.66
N PRO A 37 20.50 -11.89 3.00
CA PRO A 37 20.49 -11.64 1.55
C PRO A 37 20.04 -12.83 0.71
N ILE A 38 20.37 -14.06 1.10
CA ILE A 38 19.99 -15.26 0.34
C ILE A 38 18.48 -15.57 0.47
N GLY A 39 17.79 -14.98 1.45
CA GLY A 39 16.39 -15.25 1.72
C GLY A 39 15.48 -15.02 0.50
N TYR A 40 15.65 -13.92 -0.19
CA TYR A 40 14.84 -13.59 -1.36
C TYR A 40 15.02 -14.57 -2.53
N PRO A 41 16.25 -14.83 -3.01
CA PRO A 41 16.49 -15.84 -4.04
C PRO A 41 16.02 -17.24 -3.63
N SER A 42 16.28 -17.66 -2.38
CA SER A 42 15.90 -18.99 -1.89
C SER A 42 14.39 -19.18 -1.78
N ILE A 43 13.63 -18.15 -1.37
CA ILE A 43 12.15 -18.18 -1.38
C ILE A 43 11.64 -18.40 -2.80
N THR A 44 12.20 -17.69 -3.78
CA THR A 44 11.83 -17.87 -5.19
C THR A 44 12.22 -19.26 -5.69
N ALA A 45 13.39 -19.77 -5.32
CA ALA A 45 13.84 -21.11 -5.69
C ALA A 45 12.96 -22.24 -5.08
N ASN A 46 12.41 -22.01 -3.88
CA ASN A 46 11.44 -22.93 -3.28
C ASN A 46 10.07 -22.89 -4.00
N TYR A 47 9.72 -21.76 -4.59
CA TYR A 47 8.46 -21.60 -5.32
C TYR A 47 8.56 -22.15 -6.75
N THR A 48 9.69 -21.96 -7.43
CA THR A 48 9.87 -22.40 -8.83
C THR A 48 11.33 -22.75 -9.13
N SER A 49 11.54 -23.83 -9.92
CA SER A 49 12.85 -24.19 -10.45
C SER A 49 13.41 -23.13 -11.42
N GLU A 50 12.56 -22.24 -11.95
CA GLU A 50 12.94 -21.17 -12.88
C GLU A 50 13.36 -19.87 -12.18
N TRP A 51 13.72 -19.92 -10.90
CA TRP A 51 14.08 -18.75 -10.07
C TRP A 51 15.16 -17.86 -10.68
N GLU A 52 16.08 -18.42 -11.48
CA GLU A 52 17.12 -17.67 -12.15
C GLU A 52 16.59 -16.71 -13.22
N LYS A 53 15.46 -17.05 -13.88
CA LYS A 53 14.79 -16.15 -14.82
C LYS A 53 14.36 -14.82 -14.17
N TRP A 54 14.21 -14.81 -12.85
CA TRP A 54 13.85 -13.64 -12.05
C TRP A 54 15.08 -12.96 -11.45
N TRP A 55 15.96 -13.74 -10.83
CA TRP A 55 17.06 -13.21 -10.04
C TRP A 55 18.38 -13.05 -10.80
N LYS A 56 18.57 -13.73 -11.93
CA LYS A 56 19.76 -13.64 -12.80
C LYS A 56 19.45 -13.09 -14.19
N ASN A 57 18.48 -12.15 -14.29
CA ASN A 57 18.01 -11.61 -15.55
C ASN A 57 17.86 -10.06 -15.48
N PRO A 58 18.96 -9.31 -15.27
CA PRO A 58 18.91 -7.86 -15.07
C PRO A 58 18.46 -7.08 -16.30
N GLU A 59 18.52 -7.65 -17.50
CA GLU A 59 18.11 -6.99 -18.74
C GLU A 59 16.57 -6.92 -18.89
N HIS A 60 15.85 -7.94 -18.37
CA HIS A 60 14.41 -8.08 -18.59
C HIS A 60 13.59 -8.01 -17.30
N VAL A 61 14.22 -8.02 -16.13
CA VAL A 61 13.55 -7.99 -14.83
C VAL A 61 13.87 -6.72 -14.06
N ARG A 62 12.85 -6.03 -13.59
CA ARG A 62 12.95 -4.87 -12.70
C ARG A 62 12.54 -5.27 -11.30
N LEU A 63 13.44 -5.16 -10.34
CA LEU A 63 13.19 -5.51 -8.94
C LEU A 63 12.64 -4.29 -8.18
N TYR A 64 11.38 -4.38 -7.76
CA TYR A 64 10.74 -3.42 -6.87
C TYR A 64 10.71 -4.01 -5.46
N GLN A 65 11.22 -3.26 -4.47
CA GLN A 65 11.25 -3.69 -3.08
C GLN A 65 10.44 -2.73 -2.20
N PHE A 66 9.58 -3.31 -1.35
CA PHE A 66 8.73 -2.58 -0.40
C PHE A 66 9.11 -2.98 1.02
N MET A 67 9.34 -1.98 1.90
CA MET A 67 9.82 -2.23 3.25
C MET A 67 9.54 -1.09 4.21
N GLY A 68 9.74 -1.33 5.51
CA GLY A 68 9.84 -0.27 6.50
C GLY A 68 11.18 0.46 6.42
N LYS A 69 11.21 1.72 6.82
CA LYS A 69 12.38 2.61 6.75
C LYS A 69 13.66 2.06 7.38
N ASP A 70 13.55 1.23 8.40
CA ASP A 70 14.70 0.65 9.10
C ASP A 70 15.52 -0.30 8.23
N ASN A 71 14.93 -0.84 7.17
CA ASN A 71 15.55 -1.81 6.27
C ASN A 71 16.18 -1.18 5.01
N VAL A 72 16.14 0.14 4.86
CA VAL A 72 16.70 0.83 3.68
C VAL A 72 18.19 0.50 3.53
N ARG A 73 18.98 0.61 4.61
CA ARG A 73 20.42 0.30 4.57
C ARG A 73 20.70 -1.13 4.16
N PHE A 74 19.89 -2.09 4.63
CA PHE A 74 20.04 -3.49 4.23
C PHE A 74 19.87 -3.66 2.72
N HIS A 75 18.77 -3.11 2.16
CA HIS A 75 18.41 -3.32 0.76
C HIS A 75 19.19 -2.46 -0.24
N THR A 76 19.78 -1.33 0.20
CA THR A 76 20.53 -0.43 -0.68
C THR A 76 22.05 -0.58 -0.57
N VAL A 77 22.55 -1.23 0.49
CA VAL A 77 24.00 -1.41 0.72
C VAL A 77 24.35 -2.88 0.91
N ILE A 78 23.83 -3.53 1.97
CA ILE A 78 24.29 -4.86 2.37
C ILE A 78 23.91 -5.91 1.33
N PHE A 79 22.62 -6.00 1.00
CA PHE A 79 22.12 -6.96 0.02
C PHE A 79 22.78 -6.80 -1.36
N PRO A 80 22.83 -5.60 -1.97
CA PRO A 80 23.55 -5.41 -3.22
C PRO A 80 25.04 -5.76 -3.14
N SER A 81 25.70 -5.43 -2.02
CA SER A 81 27.14 -5.76 -1.85
C SER A 81 27.38 -7.26 -1.84
N CYS A 82 26.50 -8.04 -1.20
CA CYS A 82 26.58 -9.50 -1.22
C CYS A 82 26.40 -10.06 -2.63
N LEU A 83 25.42 -9.56 -3.38
CA LEU A 83 25.18 -9.99 -4.76
C LEU A 83 26.37 -9.67 -5.69
N ILE A 84 26.88 -8.42 -5.63
CA ILE A 84 28.04 -7.99 -6.42
C ILE A 84 29.29 -8.84 -6.08
N GLY A 85 29.46 -9.23 -4.82
CA GLY A 85 30.55 -10.04 -4.35
C GLY A 85 30.64 -11.44 -4.99
N THR A 86 29.52 -12.00 -5.46
CA THR A 86 29.48 -13.30 -6.17
C THR A 86 29.98 -13.21 -7.60
N LYS A 87 30.00 -12.01 -8.19
CA LYS A 87 30.31 -11.73 -9.62
C LYS A 87 29.33 -12.31 -10.64
N ASP A 88 28.18 -12.80 -10.18
CA ASP A 88 27.10 -13.27 -11.04
C ASP A 88 26.23 -12.09 -11.54
N PRO A 89 25.51 -12.23 -12.66
CA PRO A 89 24.66 -11.20 -13.24
C PRO A 89 23.30 -11.09 -12.50
N TRP A 90 23.31 -10.67 -11.25
CA TRP A 90 22.11 -10.54 -10.45
C TRP A 90 21.19 -9.41 -10.90
N THR A 91 19.88 -9.64 -10.82
CA THR A 91 18.86 -8.58 -10.93
C THR A 91 18.97 -7.67 -9.71
N MET A 92 19.46 -6.47 -9.93
CA MET A 92 19.68 -5.48 -8.87
C MET A 92 18.41 -4.66 -8.59
N LEU A 93 18.39 -4.00 -7.43
CA LEU A 93 17.32 -3.09 -7.03
C LEU A 93 17.08 -2.02 -8.09
N TYR A 94 15.88 -1.99 -8.68
CA TYR A 94 15.43 -0.95 -9.60
C TYR A 94 14.68 0.17 -8.85
N HIS A 95 13.74 -0.19 -7.99
CA HIS A 95 12.94 0.76 -7.22
C HIS A 95 12.76 0.30 -5.77
N ILE A 96 12.92 1.24 -4.83
CA ILE A 96 12.65 1.01 -3.41
C ILE A 96 11.48 1.88 -2.97
N ASN A 97 10.52 1.28 -2.30
CA ASN A 97 9.37 1.95 -1.72
C ASN A 97 9.34 1.72 -0.21
N THR A 98 9.49 2.78 0.55
CA THR A 98 9.57 2.71 2.02
C THR A 98 8.31 3.20 2.69
N ALA A 99 8.03 2.67 3.89
CA ALA A 99 6.97 3.12 4.76
C ALA A 99 7.57 3.60 6.09
N GLU A 100 7.02 4.69 6.61
CA GLU A 100 7.18 5.13 7.99
C GLU A 100 6.40 4.22 8.95
N TYR A 101 6.32 4.54 10.24
CA TYR A 101 5.62 3.70 11.19
C TYR A 101 4.11 3.94 11.20
N LEU A 102 3.36 2.87 11.37
CA LEU A 102 1.95 2.92 11.77
C LEU A 102 1.89 2.87 13.30
N GLN A 103 1.23 3.85 13.91
CA GLN A 103 0.95 3.93 15.33
C GLN A 103 -0.53 3.56 15.59
N TYR A 104 -0.92 3.41 16.84
CA TYR A 104 -2.28 3.01 17.23
C TYR A 104 -2.84 3.98 18.27
N GLU A 105 -3.95 4.66 17.95
CA GLU A 105 -4.70 5.53 18.87
C GLU A 105 -3.82 6.51 19.67
N GLY A 106 -2.85 7.14 19.00
CA GLY A 106 -1.92 8.09 19.62
C GLY A 106 -0.69 7.47 20.29
N GLY A 107 -0.57 6.14 20.31
CA GLY A 107 0.53 5.39 20.91
C GLY A 107 1.18 4.39 19.97
N LYS A 108 2.08 3.58 20.51
CA LYS A 108 2.73 2.49 19.78
C LYS A 108 1.96 1.18 19.95
N PHE A 109 1.90 0.38 18.89
CA PHE A 109 1.49 -1.01 19.02
C PHE A 109 2.36 -1.75 20.03
N SER A 110 1.74 -2.58 20.88
CA SER A 110 2.45 -3.37 21.88
C SER A 110 1.80 -4.73 22.06
N LYS A 111 2.45 -5.79 21.55
CA LYS A 111 1.94 -7.16 21.69
C LYS A 111 1.90 -7.62 23.15
N SER A 112 2.94 -7.28 23.93
CA SER A 112 3.03 -7.66 25.36
C SER A 112 2.01 -6.94 26.26
N ARG A 113 1.52 -5.77 25.83
CA ARG A 113 0.49 -5.00 26.55
C ARG A 113 -0.90 -5.11 25.93
N ASN A 114 -1.07 -5.98 24.92
CA ASN A 114 -2.30 -6.16 24.16
C ASN A 114 -2.86 -4.84 23.58
N ILE A 115 -1.97 -3.92 23.17
CA ILE A 115 -2.34 -2.64 22.55
C ILE A 115 -2.26 -2.77 21.02
N GLY A 116 -3.40 -2.59 20.36
CA GLY A 116 -3.55 -2.66 18.91
C GLY A 116 -4.07 -3.98 18.40
N VAL A 117 -4.60 -3.96 17.17
CA VAL A 117 -5.06 -5.15 16.45
C VAL A 117 -3.92 -5.69 15.61
N PHE A 118 -3.52 -6.92 15.89
CA PHE A 118 -2.53 -7.64 15.09
C PHE A 118 -3.23 -8.53 14.06
N GLY A 119 -2.50 -8.91 13.00
CA GLY A 119 -3.08 -9.62 11.86
C GLY A 119 -3.79 -10.94 12.22
N ASP A 120 -3.30 -11.65 13.21
CA ASP A 120 -3.89 -12.89 13.75
C ASP A 120 -5.25 -12.67 14.43
N ARG A 121 -5.50 -11.45 14.94
CA ARG A 121 -6.76 -11.07 15.64
C ARG A 121 -7.71 -10.23 14.79
N ALA A 122 -7.28 -9.72 13.65
CA ALA A 122 -8.13 -8.89 12.78
C ALA A 122 -9.39 -9.65 12.31
N LYS A 123 -9.30 -10.96 12.11
CA LYS A 123 -10.44 -11.83 11.76
C LYS A 123 -11.54 -11.85 12.82
N ASP A 124 -11.20 -11.67 14.11
CA ASP A 124 -12.14 -11.71 15.23
C ASP A 124 -13.09 -10.49 15.27
N ILE A 125 -12.81 -9.49 14.44
CA ILE A 125 -13.61 -8.29 14.28
C ILE A 125 -14.78 -8.51 13.32
N GLY A 126 -14.68 -9.50 12.42
CA GLY A 126 -15.72 -9.84 11.45
C GLY A 126 -15.87 -8.86 10.30
N VAL A 127 -14.90 -7.94 10.12
CA VAL A 127 -14.87 -7.00 8.98
C VAL A 127 -14.05 -7.61 7.85
N SER A 128 -14.54 -7.47 6.61
CA SER A 128 -13.88 -8.01 5.41
C SER A 128 -12.40 -7.56 5.31
N PRO A 129 -11.48 -8.46 4.90
CA PRO A 129 -10.10 -8.11 4.60
C PRO A 129 -9.95 -6.94 3.62
N SER A 130 -10.89 -6.76 2.68
CA SER A 130 -10.90 -5.62 1.76
C SER A 130 -10.96 -4.27 2.48
N VAL A 131 -11.76 -4.16 3.55
CA VAL A 131 -11.89 -2.92 4.33
C VAL A 131 -10.57 -2.60 5.05
N TRP A 132 -9.92 -3.62 5.63
CA TRP A 132 -8.61 -3.49 6.27
C TRP A 132 -7.54 -3.04 5.28
N ARG A 133 -7.48 -3.68 4.12
CA ARG A 133 -6.52 -3.33 3.06
C ARG A 133 -6.75 -1.90 2.57
N TYR A 134 -8.01 -1.53 2.32
CA TYR A 134 -8.38 -0.17 1.93
C TYR A 134 -7.91 0.85 2.95
N TYR A 135 -8.26 0.66 4.23
CA TYR A 135 -7.89 1.59 5.29
C TYR A 135 -6.37 1.74 5.42
N LEU A 136 -5.64 0.64 5.52
CA LEU A 136 -4.19 0.66 5.69
C LEU A 136 -3.45 1.26 4.49
N LEU A 137 -3.96 1.07 3.27
CA LEU A 137 -3.37 1.66 2.07
C LEU A 137 -3.76 3.13 1.90
N SER A 138 -4.99 3.52 2.26
CA SER A 138 -5.44 4.92 2.22
C SER A 138 -4.73 5.81 3.24
N THR A 139 -4.29 5.23 4.36
CA THR A 139 -3.52 5.90 5.42
C THR A 139 -2.05 5.50 5.43
N ARG A 140 -1.55 4.89 4.33
CA ARG A 140 -0.18 4.40 4.25
C ARG A 140 0.82 5.48 4.66
N PRO A 141 1.73 5.21 5.62
CA PRO A 141 2.71 6.18 6.09
C PRO A 141 3.85 6.35 5.07
N GLU A 142 3.69 7.22 4.07
CA GLU A 142 4.66 7.39 2.98
C GLU A 142 5.72 8.46 3.26
N SER A 143 5.38 9.54 3.97
CA SER A 143 6.28 10.66 4.26
C SER A 143 6.44 10.96 5.75
N SER A 144 5.54 10.45 6.57
CA SER A 144 5.54 10.59 8.03
C SER A 144 4.80 9.42 8.66
N ASP A 145 4.99 9.21 9.96
CA ASP A 145 4.22 8.23 10.72
C ASP A 145 2.73 8.48 10.58
N SER A 146 1.93 7.45 10.47
CA SER A 146 0.47 7.49 10.45
C SER A 146 -0.12 6.82 11.69
N GLN A 147 -1.43 7.05 11.91
CA GLN A 147 -2.16 6.50 13.05
C GLN A 147 -3.26 5.56 12.55
N PHE A 148 -3.39 4.41 13.20
CA PHE A 148 -4.63 3.65 13.14
C PHE A 148 -5.59 4.22 14.18
N VAL A 149 -6.77 4.66 13.73
CA VAL A 149 -7.82 5.22 14.58
C VAL A 149 -9.15 4.55 14.24
N TRP A 150 -9.83 3.95 15.22
CA TRP A 150 -11.09 3.24 14.99
C TRP A 150 -12.18 4.09 14.39
N HIS A 151 -12.31 5.33 14.85
CA HIS A 151 -13.31 6.26 14.29
C HIS A 151 -13.03 6.55 12.81
N ASP A 152 -11.78 6.78 12.43
CA ASP A 152 -11.40 7.01 11.02
C ASP A 152 -11.61 5.74 10.17
N PHE A 153 -11.31 4.55 10.72
CA PHE A 153 -11.60 3.26 10.07
C PHE A 153 -13.09 3.09 9.73
N VAL A 154 -13.99 3.37 10.68
CA VAL A 154 -15.43 3.32 10.48
C VAL A 154 -15.90 4.39 9.50
N THR A 155 -15.41 5.62 9.65
CA THR A 155 -15.77 6.74 8.76
C THR A 155 -15.40 6.44 7.31
N ARG A 156 -14.21 5.92 7.04
CA ARG A 156 -13.79 5.56 5.68
C ARG A 156 -14.57 4.39 5.11
N ASN A 157 -14.85 3.36 5.91
CA ASN A 157 -15.73 2.29 5.46
C ASN A 157 -17.11 2.83 5.07
N ASN A 158 -17.71 3.64 5.92
CA ASN A 158 -19.10 4.09 5.72
C ASN A 158 -19.23 5.17 4.63
N SER A 159 -18.28 6.11 4.54
CA SER A 159 -18.34 7.21 3.57
C SER A 159 -17.68 6.88 2.23
N GLU A 160 -16.51 6.29 2.23
CA GLU A 160 -15.75 6.06 1.01
C GLU A 160 -16.13 4.71 0.37
N LEU A 161 -16.06 3.61 1.11
CA LEU A 161 -16.37 2.29 0.56
C LEU A 161 -17.88 2.09 0.35
N LEU A 162 -18.69 2.28 1.40
CA LEU A 162 -20.12 2.02 1.30
C LEU A 162 -20.86 3.07 0.45
N LYS A 163 -20.70 4.40 0.77
CA LYS A 163 -21.47 5.46 0.11
C LYS A 163 -20.93 5.87 -1.25
N ASN A 164 -19.63 5.68 -1.54
CA ASN A 164 -19.09 5.98 -2.86
C ASN A 164 -19.06 4.70 -3.72
N LEU A 165 -18.09 3.78 -3.51
CA LEU A 165 -17.92 2.62 -4.38
C LEU A 165 -19.12 1.65 -4.34
N GLY A 166 -19.54 1.27 -3.14
CA GLY A 166 -20.65 0.34 -2.94
C GLY A 166 -21.99 0.88 -3.47
N ASN A 167 -22.25 2.17 -3.23
CA ASN A 167 -23.49 2.81 -3.71
C ASN A 167 -23.51 2.91 -5.24
N PHE A 168 -22.42 3.30 -5.88
CA PHE A 168 -22.34 3.37 -7.34
C PHE A 168 -22.65 2.01 -7.97
N VAL A 169 -21.95 0.97 -7.57
CA VAL A 169 -22.14 -0.38 -8.11
C VAL A 169 -23.56 -0.89 -7.84
N ASN A 170 -24.04 -0.76 -6.61
CA ASN A 170 -25.36 -1.26 -6.23
C ASN A 170 -26.51 -0.52 -6.93
N ARG A 171 -26.40 0.81 -7.12
CA ARG A 171 -27.44 1.60 -7.83
C ARG A 171 -27.58 1.12 -9.27
N ILE A 172 -26.49 0.96 -10.00
CA ILE A 172 -26.52 0.53 -11.40
C ILE A 172 -27.05 -0.90 -11.51
N LEU A 173 -26.50 -1.84 -10.77
CA LEU A 173 -26.91 -3.25 -10.86
C LEU A 173 -28.36 -3.47 -10.37
N THR A 174 -28.83 -2.66 -9.42
CA THR A 174 -30.23 -2.68 -9.02
C THR A 174 -31.14 -2.08 -10.11
N PHE A 175 -30.70 -0.99 -10.75
CA PHE A 175 -31.44 -0.36 -11.85
C PHE A 175 -31.55 -1.27 -13.08
N MET A 176 -30.58 -2.16 -13.31
CA MET A 176 -30.58 -3.17 -14.37
C MET A 176 -31.78 -4.12 -14.30
N LYS A 177 -32.45 -4.27 -13.15
CA LYS A 177 -33.71 -5.00 -13.05
C LYS A 177 -34.81 -4.48 -13.99
N LYS A 178 -34.80 -3.19 -14.31
CA LYS A 178 -35.74 -2.58 -15.29
C LYS A 178 -35.45 -2.99 -16.72
N TYR A 179 -34.25 -3.50 -16.96
CA TYR A 179 -33.77 -4.05 -18.23
C TYR A 179 -33.70 -5.59 -18.20
N GLU A 180 -34.38 -6.22 -17.23
CA GLU A 180 -34.34 -7.68 -17.03
C GLU A 180 -32.93 -8.25 -16.87
N GLY A 181 -32.00 -7.42 -16.35
CA GLY A 181 -30.59 -7.74 -16.20
C GLY A 181 -29.76 -7.66 -17.49
N ARG A 182 -30.36 -7.28 -18.63
CA ARG A 182 -29.71 -7.20 -19.94
C ARG A 182 -29.27 -5.79 -20.27
N LEU A 183 -28.02 -5.58 -20.70
CA LEU A 183 -27.58 -4.28 -21.19
C LEU A 183 -28.40 -3.85 -22.42
N PRO A 184 -28.86 -2.57 -22.45
CA PRO A 184 -29.69 -2.06 -23.55
C PRO A 184 -28.88 -1.96 -24.86
N GLU A 185 -29.61 -1.85 -25.97
CA GLU A 185 -29.01 -1.50 -27.26
C GLU A 185 -28.39 -0.10 -27.20
N ALA A 186 -27.28 0.08 -27.91
CA ALA A 186 -26.64 1.38 -28.00
C ALA A 186 -27.50 2.33 -28.84
N PRO A 187 -27.87 3.49 -28.33
CA PRO A 187 -28.55 4.50 -29.12
C PRO A 187 -27.73 4.92 -30.35
N GLN A 188 -28.41 5.39 -31.39
CA GLN A 188 -27.76 5.85 -32.60
C GLN A 188 -26.74 6.96 -32.28
N GLY A 189 -25.52 6.86 -32.83
CA GLY A 189 -24.42 7.80 -32.58
C GLY A 189 -23.50 7.43 -31.41
N LEU A 190 -23.87 6.46 -30.56
CA LEU A 190 -22.98 5.94 -29.53
C LEU A 190 -22.14 4.79 -30.11
N ARG A 191 -20.82 4.98 -30.18
CA ARG A 191 -19.90 3.93 -30.65
C ARG A 191 -19.63 2.86 -29.58
N LEU A 192 -19.57 1.61 -30.00
CA LEU A 192 -19.20 0.46 -29.18
C LEU A 192 -17.81 -0.04 -29.56
N GLY A 193 -17.12 -0.64 -28.60
CA GLY A 193 -15.85 -1.34 -28.82
C GLY A 193 -14.62 -0.45 -28.71
N THR A 194 -13.47 -1.03 -29.08
CA THR A 194 -12.12 -0.48 -28.84
C THR A 194 -11.57 0.34 -30.02
N ASP A 195 -12.29 0.45 -31.12
CA ASP A 195 -11.78 1.03 -32.38
C ASP A 195 -11.83 2.57 -32.43
N GLY A 196 -11.35 3.20 -31.36
CA GLY A 196 -11.19 4.63 -31.24
C GLY A 196 -12.01 5.27 -30.13
N PRO A 197 -11.82 6.57 -29.88
CA PRO A 197 -12.53 7.26 -28.81
C PRO A 197 -14.04 7.18 -29.04
N LEU A 198 -14.79 7.04 -27.94
CA LEU A 198 -16.24 7.19 -27.92
C LEU A 198 -16.59 8.53 -28.59
N SER A 199 -16.89 8.48 -29.89
CA SER A 199 -17.29 9.67 -30.64
C SER A 199 -18.78 9.81 -30.46
N THR A 200 -19.20 10.80 -29.71
CA THR A 200 -20.49 11.40 -29.87
C THR A 200 -20.40 12.31 -31.10
N THR A 201 -20.58 11.76 -32.30
CA THR A 201 -20.87 12.61 -33.46
C THR A 201 -22.21 13.26 -33.16
N GLY A 202 -22.15 14.53 -32.72
CA GLY A 202 -23.29 15.23 -32.27
C GLY A 202 -24.35 15.27 -33.36
N ASP A 203 -25.49 14.68 -33.06
CA ASP A 203 -26.76 15.01 -33.69
C ASP A 203 -27.34 16.27 -33.06
N GLY A 204 -26.53 17.03 -32.27
CA GLY A 204 -26.95 18.22 -31.55
C GLY A 204 -27.76 17.93 -30.29
N THR A 205 -27.78 16.68 -29.79
CA THR A 205 -28.52 16.36 -28.55
C THR A 205 -27.76 16.87 -27.31
N VAL A 206 -28.50 17.49 -26.38
CA VAL A 206 -27.95 18.11 -25.13
C VAL A 206 -27.17 17.13 -24.25
N TRP A 207 -27.39 15.81 -24.37
CA TRP A 207 -26.65 14.80 -23.60
C TRP A 207 -25.33 14.35 -24.26
N GLY A 208 -25.07 14.71 -25.51
CA GLY A 208 -23.77 14.47 -26.18
C GLY A 208 -22.62 15.10 -25.42
N ASP A 209 -22.80 16.32 -24.90
CA ASP A 209 -21.81 17.02 -24.09
C ASP A 209 -21.55 16.31 -22.75
N LEU A 210 -22.60 15.75 -22.14
CA LEU A 210 -22.48 14.96 -20.92
C LEU A 210 -21.60 13.73 -21.15
N VAL A 211 -21.80 13.00 -22.26
CA VAL A 211 -20.99 11.83 -22.61
C VAL A 211 -19.55 12.22 -22.89
N ALA A 212 -19.34 13.26 -23.70
CA ALA A 212 -17.99 13.72 -24.07
C ALA A 212 -17.20 14.14 -22.82
N LYS A 213 -17.81 14.92 -21.93
CA LYS A 213 -17.23 15.32 -20.65
C LYS A 213 -16.92 14.09 -19.76
N PHE A 214 -17.88 13.17 -19.64
CA PHE A 214 -17.69 11.96 -18.85
C PHE A 214 -16.49 11.14 -19.33
N VAL A 215 -16.38 10.90 -20.63
CA VAL A 215 -15.28 10.13 -21.23
C VAL A 215 -13.94 10.85 -21.03
N ALA A 216 -13.90 12.17 -21.24
CA ALA A 216 -12.68 12.95 -21.01
C ALA A 216 -12.21 12.89 -19.54
N ASP A 217 -13.15 13.05 -18.58
CA ASP A 217 -12.85 12.95 -17.15
C ASP A 217 -12.33 11.55 -16.79
N VAL A 218 -12.99 10.49 -17.27
CA VAL A 218 -12.58 9.09 -17.03
C VAL A 218 -11.18 8.83 -17.57
N ASN A 219 -10.88 9.23 -18.80
CA ASN A 219 -9.57 9.03 -19.41
C ASN A 219 -8.47 9.78 -18.65
N ALA A 220 -8.73 11.01 -18.23
CA ALA A 220 -7.78 11.78 -17.41
C ALA A 220 -7.50 11.11 -16.05
N ILE A 221 -8.54 10.55 -15.39
CA ILE A 221 -8.40 9.82 -14.13
C ILE A 221 -7.62 8.52 -14.35
N LEU A 222 -7.87 7.78 -15.44
CA LEU A 222 -7.15 6.56 -15.78
C LEU A 222 -5.66 6.82 -16.02
N ALA A 223 -5.32 7.86 -16.78
CA ALA A 223 -3.92 8.25 -17.01
C ALA A 223 -3.21 8.58 -15.69
N LYS A 224 -3.85 9.39 -14.84
CA LYS A 224 -3.36 9.75 -13.50
C LYS A 224 -3.16 8.51 -12.60
N TYR A 225 -4.06 7.52 -12.69
CA TYR A 225 -3.94 6.26 -11.95
C TYR A 225 -2.69 5.48 -12.38
N VAL A 226 -2.51 5.30 -13.69
CA VAL A 226 -1.34 4.59 -14.24
C VAL A 226 -0.04 5.27 -13.83
N ASP A 227 0.05 6.60 -13.97
CA ASP A 227 1.23 7.37 -13.57
C ASP A 227 1.59 7.16 -12.09
N PHE A 228 0.61 7.13 -11.20
CA PHE A 228 0.86 6.89 -9.78
C PHE A 228 1.28 5.44 -9.49
N MET A 229 0.64 4.46 -10.15
CA MET A 229 0.96 3.05 -9.93
C MET A 229 2.34 2.67 -10.48
N ASP A 230 2.74 3.22 -11.62
CA ASP A 230 4.05 2.99 -12.25
C ASP A 230 5.22 3.44 -11.36
N VAL A 231 5.03 4.51 -10.60
CA VAL A 231 6.05 4.99 -9.66
C VAL A 231 5.81 4.52 -8.21
N GLY A 232 4.91 3.56 -8.00
CA GLY A 232 4.66 2.95 -6.68
C GLY A 232 3.99 3.87 -5.65
N LYS A 233 3.32 4.96 -6.06
CA LYS A 233 2.55 5.85 -5.18
C LYS A 233 1.19 5.24 -4.83
N LEU A 234 1.19 4.19 -4.03
CA LEU A 234 0.02 3.35 -3.78
C LEU A 234 -1.16 4.11 -3.17
N ARG A 235 -0.92 5.02 -2.22
CA ARG A 235 -1.98 5.84 -1.62
C ARG A 235 -2.62 6.77 -2.63
N ALA A 236 -1.84 7.40 -3.50
CA ALA A 236 -2.35 8.26 -4.57
C ALA A 236 -3.14 7.45 -5.61
N GLY A 237 -2.64 6.28 -6.02
CA GLY A 237 -3.35 5.36 -6.91
C GLY A 237 -4.71 4.92 -6.34
N LEU A 238 -4.75 4.56 -5.05
CA LEU A 238 -6.00 4.22 -4.37
C LEU A 238 -7.01 5.39 -4.37
N ASN A 239 -6.55 6.60 -4.06
CA ASN A 239 -7.42 7.78 -4.08
C ASN A 239 -7.95 8.05 -5.49
N THR A 240 -7.13 7.89 -6.51
CA THR A 240 -7.55 8.08 -7.92
C THR A 240 -8.57 7.03 -8.36
N MET A 241 -8.45 5.78 -7.90
CA MET A 241 -9.50 4.76 -8.10
C MET A 241 -10.84 5.18 -7.47
N MET A 242 -10.81 5.79 -6.27
CA MET A 242 -12.01 6.31 -5.61
C MET A 242 -12.57 7.57 -6.31
N GLU A 243 -11.72 8.41 -6.92
CA GLU A 243 -12.14 9.52 -7.79
C GLU A 243 -12.92 8.99 -9.01
N LEU A 244 -12.48 7.87 -9.61
CA LEU A 244 -13.19 7.25 -10.73
C LEU A 244 -14.58 6.75 -10.33
N SER A 245 -14.71 6.13 -9.16
CA SER A 245 -16.01 5.74 -8.60
C SER A 245 -16.91 6.95 -8.32
N ALA A 246 -16.36 8.02 -7.77
CA ALA A 246 -17.08 9.28 -7.54
C ALA A 246 -17.55 9.91 -8.86
N ARG A 247 -16.73 9.84 -9.94
CA ARG A 247 -17.13 10.29 -11.28
C ARG A 247 -18.32 9.49 -11.82
N GLY A 248 -18.35 8.18 -11.54
CA GLY A 248 -19.52 7.34 -11.84
C GLY A 248 -20.79 7.82 -11.12
N ASN A 249 -20.72 8.04 -9.80
CA ASN A 249 -21.86 8.59 -9.05
C ASN A 249 -22.32 9.96 -9.58
N LEU A 250 -21.37 10.82 -9.98
CA LEU A 250 -21.65 12.13 -10.54
C LEU A 250 -22.39 12.01 -11.89
N LEU A 251 -22.01 11.07 -12.76
CA LEU A 251 -22.75 10.78 -14.01
C LEU A 251 -24.21 10.50 -13.74
N LEU A 252 -24.53 9.66 -12.73
CA LEU A 252 -25.92 9.32 -12.40
C LEU A 252 -26.71 10.54 -11.93
N THR A 253 -26.06 11.46 -11.25
CA THR A 253 -26.68 12.71 -10.75
C THR A 253 -26.86 13.71 -11.89
N GLU A 254 -25.82 13.95 -12.70
CA GLU A 254 -25.88 14.85 -13.86
C GLU A 254 -26.90 14.41 -14.90
N ALA A 255 -27.05 13.10 -15.10
CA ALA A 255 -28.05 12.52 -16.00
C ALA A 255 -29.46 12.54 -15.44
N GLY A 256 -29.62 12.63 -14.11
CA GLY A 256 -30.91 12.49 -13.43
C GLY A 256 -31.44 11.05 -13.48
N LEU A 257 -30.56 10.04 -13.25
CA LEU A 257 -30.95 8.63 -13.38
C LEU A 257 -32.01 8.23 -12.35
N ASP A 258 -33.27 8.13 -12.81
CA ASP A 258 -34.43 7.73 -12.04
C ASP A 258 -35.48 7.02 -12.92
N ASN A 259 -36.68 6.82 -12.36
CA ASN A 259 -37.79 6.20 -13.06
C ASN A 259 -38.35 7.08 -14.20
N THR A 260 -38.29 8.39 -14.04
CA THR A 260 -38.78 9.36 -15.04
C THR A 260 -37.86 9.36 -16.26
N LEU A 261 -36.54 9.39 -16.04
CA LEU A 261 -35.54 9.25 -17.13
C LEU A 261 -35.74 7.96 -17.95
N PHE A 262 -36.00 6.85 -17.25
CA PHE A 262 -36.25 5.56 -17.90
C PHE A 262 -37.51 5.55 -18.76
N ALA A 263 -38.59 6.23 -18.30
CA ALA A 263 -39.88 6.26 -18.99
C ALA A 263 -39.93 7.28 -20.13
N GLU A 264 -39.34 8.45 -19.95
CA GLU A 264 -39.55 9.62 -20.83
C GLU A 264 -38.36 9.90 -21.75
N GLN A 265 -37.12 9.51 -21.36
CA GLN A 265 -35.88 9.77 -22.13
C GLN A 265 -35.08 8.50 -22.29
N ARG A 266 -35.65 7.48 -22.89
CA ARG A 266 -35.11 6.13 -22.96
C ARG A 266 -33.71 6.08 -23.54
N ALA A 267 -33.45 6.74 -24.65
CA ALA A 267 -32.12 6.74 -25.29
C ALA A 267 -31.02 7.33 -24.39
N LYS A 268 -31.32 8.39 -23.66
CA LYS A 268 -30.42 8.96 -22.65
C LYS A 268 -30.18 7.98 -21.50
N CYS A 269 -31.25 7.35 -20.99
CA CYS A 269 -31.15 6.35 -19.92
C CYS A 269 -30.29 5.15 -20.36
N ASP A 270 -30.52 4.61 -21.56
CA ASP A 270 -29.77 3.50 -22.12
C ASP A 270 -28.28 3.82 -22.25
N THR A 271 -27.94 5.03 -22.72
CA THR A 271 -26.56 5.53 -22.77
C THR A 271 -25.91 5.56 -21.39
N VAL A 272 -26.59 6.13 -20.39
CA VAL A 272 -26.06 6.23 -19.02
C VAL A 272 -25.82 4.86 -18.42
N ILE A 273 -26.71 3.91 -18.64
CA ILE A 273 -26.57 2.53 -18.18
C ILE A 273 -25.37 1.83 -18.84
N LEU A 274 -25.21 1.97 -20.15
CA LEU A 274 -24.05 1.43 -20.88
C LEU A 274 -22.74 2.00 -20.35
N LEU A 275 -22.63 3.31 -20.22
CA LEU A 275 -21.46 4.00 -19.69
C LEU A 275 -21.13 3.56 -18.26
N ALA A 276 -22.13 3.58 -17.37
CA ALA A 276 -21.94 3.27 -15.96
C ALA A 276 -21.58 1.80 -15.74
N THR A 277 -22.19 0.86 -16.46
CA THR A 277 -21.86 -0.57 -16.33
C THR A 277 -20.46 -0.85 -16.84
N ASN A 278 -20.04 -0.27 -17.96
CA ASN A 278 -18.68 -0.39 -18.46
C ASN A 278 -17.67 0.26 -17.51
N LEU A 279 -18.00 1.39 -16.86
CA LEU A 279 -17.16 2.01 -15.83
C LEU A 279 -16.99 1.08 -14.62
N ILE A 280 -18.04 0.39 -14.17
CA ILE A 280 -17.92 -0.60 -13.08
C ILE A 280 -16.94 -1.71 -13.50
N TRP A 281 -16.99 -2.18 -14.74
CA TRP A 281 -16.05 -3.19 -15.21
C TRP A 281 -14.59 -2.68 -15.26
N VAL A 282 -14.36 -1.44 -15.71
CA VAL A 282 -13.04 -0.79 -15.60
C VAL A 282 -12.58 -0.69 -14.14
N LEU A 283 -13.48 -0.26 -13.24
CA LEU A 283 -13.18 -0.17 -11.80
C LEU A 283 -12.71 -1.50 -11.21
N THR A 284 -13.18 -2.66 -11.71
CA THR A 284 -12.70 -3.95 -11.20
C THR A 284 -11.19 -4.10 -11.35
N ALA A 285 -10.61 -3.66 -12.47
CA ALA A 285 -9.17 -3.70 -12.71
C ALA A 285 -8.40 -2.75 -11.76
N LEU A 286 -8.95 -1.56 -11.46
CA LEU A 286 -8.31 -0.60 -10.57
C LEU A 286 -8.44 -1.02 -9.10
N VAL A 287 -9.56 -1.66 -8.72
CA VAL A 287 -9.84 -2.14 -7.36
C VAL A 287 -8.99 -3.36 -7.01
N HIS A 288 -8.71 -4.23 -8.00
CA HIS A 288 -8.07 -5.52 -7.78
C HIS A 288 -6.73 -5.47 -7.02
N PRO A 289 -5.77 -4.57 -7.32
CA PRO A 289 -4.51 -4.49 -6.58
C PRO A 289 -4.69 -4.17 -5.08
N PHE A 290 -5.74 -3.44 -4.74
CA PHE A 290 -6.02 -2.99 -3.38
C PHE A 290 -6.96 -3.94 -2.63
N MET A 291 -8.04 -4.34 -3.27
CA MET A 291 -9.14 -5.13 -2.70
C MET A 291 -9.56 -6.27 -3.64
N PRO A 292 -8.72 -7.32 -3.80
CA PRO A 292 -9.01 -8.40 -4.77
C PRO A 292 -10.37 -9.05 -4.54
N LEU A 293 -10.75 -9.38 -3.29
CA LEU A 293 -12.06 -9.98 -2.99
C LEU A 293 -13.24 -9.09 -3.41
N THR A 294 -13.11 -7.77 -3.29
CA THR A 294 -14.15 -6.83 -3.73
C THR A 294 -14.21 -6.78 -5.25
N SER A 295 -13.06 -6.80 -5.93
CA SER A 295 -13.00 -6.90 -7.39
C SER A 295 -13.70 -8.17 -7.90
N ASP A 296 -13.42 -9.32 -7.28
CA ASP A 296 -14.05 -10.60 -7.65
C ASP A 296 -15.57 -10.56 -7.46
N GLN A 297 -16.05 -9.99 -6.35
CA GLN A 297 -17.48 -9.78 -6.10
C GLN A 297 -18.14 -8.85 -7.13
N MET A 298 -17.41 -7.81 -7.58
CA MET A 298 -17.91 -6.93 -8.65
C MET A 298 -18.00 -7.67 -9.99
N LEU A 299 -16.99 -8.48 -10.33
CA LEU A 299 -16.99 -9.31 -11.55
C LEU A 299 -18.11 -10.33 -11.54
N GLU A 300 -18.35 -11.00 -10.41
CA GLU A 300 -19.46 -11.93 -10.24
C GLU A 300 -20.82 -11.23 -10.48
N GLN A 301 -21.02 -10.07 -9.89
CA GLN A 301 -22.25 -9.28 -10.07
C GLN A 301 -22.40 -8.72 -11.49
N LEU A 302 -21.31 -8.44 -12.18
CA LEU A 302 -21.32 -8.07 -13.59
C LEU A 302 -21.49 -9.30 -14.52
N ASN A 303 -21.29 -10.51 -14.02
CA ASN A 303 -21.16 -11.73 -14.83
C ASN A 303 -20.13 -11.54 -15.96
N ALA A 304 -18.98 -10.91 -15.63
CA ALA A 304 -17.95 -10.55 -16.59
C ALA A 304 -16.59 -11.14 -16.17
N PRO A 305 -15.70 -11.47 -17.13
CA PRO A 305 -14.35 -11.93 -16.81
C PRO A 305 -13.48 -10.80 -16.27
N PRO A 306 -12.36 -11.10 -15.59
CA PRO A 306 -11.34 -10.12 -15.29
C PRO A 306 -10.86 -9.41 -16.56
N ARG A 307 -10.55 -8.11 -16.43
CA ARG A 307 -10.01 -7.32 -17.53
C ARG A 307 -8.70 -6.63 -17.15
N ALA A 308 -7.89 -6.34 -18.18
CA ALA A 308 -6.78 -5.41 -18.06
C ALA A 308 -7.30 -3.95 -18.07
N LEU A 309 -6.41 -3.02 -17.69
CA LEU A 309 -6.70 -1.60 -17.90
C LEU A 309 -6.93 -1.31 -19.40
N PRO A 310 -7.79 -0.32 -19.73
CA PRO A 310 -7.98 0.09 -21.11
C PRO A 310 -6.66 0.47 -21.76
N LYS A 311 -6.45 0.04 -23.02
CA LYS A 311 -5.28 0.44 -23.79
C LYS A 311 -5.23 1.96 -23.93
N GLU A 312 -4.04 2.54 -23.82
CA GLU A 312 -3.81 3.98 -23.93
C GLU A 312 -4.68 4.82 -22.98
N GLN A 313 -5.16 4.19 -21.88
CA GLN A 313 -6.08 4.76 -20.91
C GLN A 313 -7.38 5.32 -21.55
N ALA A 314 -7.78 4.76 -22.69
CA ALA A 314 -9.00 5.14 -23.39
C ALA A 314 -10.20 4.31 -22.90
N PHE A 315 -11.19 4.97 -22.31
CA PHE A 315 -12.45 4.34 -21.91
C PHE A 315 -13.26 3.92 -23.15
N ALA A 316 -13.72 2.68 -23.14
CA ALA A 316 -14.53 2.10 -24.21
C ALA A 316 -15.71 1.30 -23.66
N LEU A 317 -16.70 1.05 -24.51
CA LEU A 317 -17.86 0.20 -24.19
C LEU A 317 -17.58 -1.24 -24.65
N ASP A 318 -16.85 -1.98 -23.83
CA ASP A 318 -16.41 -3.34 -24.11
C ASP A 318 -17.42 -4.41 -23.64
N LEU A 319 -18.24 -4.09 -22.62
CA LEU A 319 -19.45 -4.85 -22.31
C LEU A 319 -20.54 -4.43 -23.29
N LEU A 320 -20.85 -5.31 -24.23
CA LEU A 320 -21.73 -5.01 -25.35
C LEU A 320 -23.22 -5.11 -24.99
N PRO A 321 -24.11 -4.49 -25.78
CA PRO A 321 -25.54 -4.68 -25.69
C PRO A 321 -25.93 -6.17 -25.64
N GLY A 322 -26.96 -6.46 -24.88
CA GLY A 322 -27.39 -7.85 -24.66
C GLY A 322 -26.63 -8.60 -23.56
N HIS A 323 -25.50 -8.10 -23.06
CA HIS A 323 -24.79 -8.72 -21.94
C HIS A 323 -25.71 -8.82 -20.71
N MET A 324 -25.71 -10.01 -20.08
CA MET A 324 -26.53 -10.29 -18.90
C MET A 324 -25.71 -10.11 -17.64
N VAL A 325 -26.09 -9.16 -16.79
CA VAL A 325 -25.47 -8.98 -15.46
C VAL A 325 -26.04 -10.00 -14.45
N GLY A 326 -25.25 -10.31 -13.44
CA GLY A 326 -25.63 -11.17 -12.33
C GLY A 326 -26.52 -10.45 -11.30
N LYS A 327 -26.67 -11.07 -10.14
CA LYS A 327 -27.51 -10.55 -9.06
C LYS A 327 -26.78 -9.46 -8.26
N ALA A 328 -27.39 -8.29 -8.15
CA ALA A 328 -26.89 -7.21 -7.30
C ALA A 328 -26.82 -7.64 -5.82
N ALA A 329 -25.71 -7.34 -5.17
CA ALA A 329 -25.48 -7.54 -3.75
C ALA A 329 -24.62 -6.40 -3.17
N HIS A 330 -24.79 -6.12 -1.87
CA HIS A 330 -23.99 -5.10 -1.22
C HIS A 330 -22.52 -5.56 -1.06
N LEU A 331 -21.59 -4.76 -1.55
CA LEU A 331 -20.15 -5.01 -1.42
C LEU A 331 -19.64 -4.74 0.00
N PHE A 332 -20.23 -3.76 0.69
CA PHE A 332 -19.84 -3.32 2.02
C PHE A 332 -21.05 -3.20 2.93
N LYS A 333 -20.78 -3.35 4.24
CA LYS A 333 -21.78 -3.18 5.29
C LYS A 333 -21.47 -1.94 6.10
N ASN A 334 -22.53 -1.28 6.60
CA ASN A 334 -22.36 -0.19 7.55
C ASN A 334 -21.77 -0.72 8.86
N ILE A 335 -20.83 0.01 9.41
CA ILE A 335 -20.24 -0.27 10.73
C ILE A 335 -20.76 0.79 11.69
N ASP A 336 -21.34 0.35 12.82
CA ASP A 336 -21.85 1.25 13.85
C ASP A 336 -20.69 1.82 14.69
N GLU A 337 -20.77 3.09 15.08
CA GLU A 337 -19.80 3.73 16.00
C GLU A 337 -19.71 3.03 17.35
N LYS A 338 -20.76 2.38 17.82
CA LYS A 338 -20.73 1.56 19.04
C LYS A 338 -19.82 0.36 18.90
N GLN A 339 -19.72 -0.23 17.69
CA GLN A 339 -18.77 -1.31 17.41
C GLN A 339 -17.33 -0.79 17.47
N ALA A 340 -17.08 0.41 16.92
CA ALA A 340 -15.76 1.04 17.00
C ALA A 340 -15.32 1.28 18.44
N ALA A 341 -16.23 1.79 19.30
CA ALA A 341 -15.96 2.00 20.71
C ALA A 341 -15.66 0.68 21.44
N ALA A 342 -16.42 -0.39 21.15
CA ALA A 342 -16.19 -1.71 21.70
C ALA A 342 -14.84 -2.30 21.28
N TRP A 343 -14.46 -2.16 20.01
CA TRP A 343 -13.15 -2.60 19.51
C TRP A 343 -12.00 -1.79 20.13
N LYS A 344 -12.17 -0.47 20.24
CA LYS A 344 -11.19 0.39 20.90
C LYS A 344 -10.95 -0.03 22.36
N ALA A 345 -12.01 -0.34 23.10
CA ALA A 345 -11.90 -0.86 24.47
C ALA A 345 -11.21 -2.23 24.52
N LYS A 346 -11.59 -3.15 23.59
CA LYS A 346 -11.03 -4.52 23.52
C LYS A 346 -9.54 -4.54 23.20
N PHE A 347 -9.05 -3.63 22.36
CA PHE A 347 -7.68 -3.58 21.87
C PHE A 347 -6.87 -2.39 22.40
N GLY A 348 -7.40 -1.69 23.40
CA GLY A 348 -6.75 -0.54 24.05
C GLY A 348 -5.67 -0.89 25.07
N GLY A 349 -5.49 -2.18 25.36
CA GLY A 349 -4.58 -2.67 26.40
C GLY A 349 -5.27 -2.87 27.75
N ASP A 350 -4.63 -3.61 28.66
CA ASP A 350 -5.14 -3.86 29.99
C ASP A 350 -5.04 -2.58 30.82
N SER A 351 -6.16 -2.08 31.32
CA SER A 351 -6.25 -0.87 32.16
C SER A 351 -5.53 -0.99 33.51
N SER A 352 -5.02 -2.18 33.86
CA SER A 352 -4.25 -2.45 35.08
C SER A 352 -2.75 -2.14 34.93
N ALA A 353 -2.25 -1.77 33.75
CA ALA A 353 -0.84 -1.42 33.51
C ALA A 353 -0.58 0.08 33.42
N ALA A 354 -1.42 0.90 34.06
CA ALA A 354 -1.24 2.35 34.17
C ALA A 354 -0.24 2.73 35.29
N ASP A 355 0.93 2.08 35.29
CA ASP A 355 2.14 2.64 35.89
C ASP A 355 3.11 3.03 34.78
N GLU A 356 2.73 4.08 34.05
CA GLU A 356 3.66 4.80 33.21
C GLU A 356 4.71 5.49 34.08
N LYS A 357 5.90 4.92 34.13
CA LYS A 357 7.07 5.76 34.35
C LYS A 357 7.06 6.84 33.23
N PRO A 358 7.03 8.12 33.59
CA PRO A 358 6.97 9.18 32.60
C PRO A 358 8.12 8.99 31.61
N ALA A 359 7.79 9.02 30.32
CA ALA A 359 8.79 8.88 29.27
C ALA A 359 9.88 9.94 29.49
N MET A 360 11.10 9.46 29.80
CA MET A 360 12.24 10.32 30.03
C MET A 360 12.41 11.24 28.80
N SER A 361 12.50 12.54 29.04
CA SER A 361 12.74 13.48 27.95
C SER A 361 13.98 13.07 27.15
N LYS A 362 14.03 13.36 25.84
CA LYS A 362 15.20 13.03 24.97
C LYS A 362 16.52 13.44 25.62
N LYS A 363 16.52 14.52 26.42
CA LYS A 363 17.67 15.05 27.17
C LYS A 363 18.05 14.17 28.38
N GLN A 364 17.07 13.60 29.08
CA GLN A 364 17.28 12.68 30.20
C GLN A 364 17.70 11.28 29.72
N ALA A 365 17.12 10.78 28.61
CA ALA A 365 17.54 9.52 27.99
C ALA A 365 18.98 9.60 27.45
N ALA A 366 19.37 10.71 26.85
CA ALA A 366 20.76 10.95 26.41
C ALA A 366 21.73 11.03 27.58
N LYS A 367 21.32 11.61 28.71
CA LYS A 367 22.14 11.70 29.94
C LYS A 367 22.30 10.34 30.61
N ALA A 368 21.23 9.53 30.67
CA ALA A 368 21.26 8.17 31.20
C ALA A 368 22.13 7.24 30.34
N ARG A 369 22.06 7.37 29.01
CA ARG A 369 22.89 6.61 28.07
C ARG A 369 24.37 6.94 28.20
N LYS A 370 24.71 8.23 28.33
CA LYS A 370 26.10 8.67 28.61
C LYS A 370 26.61 8.21 29.98
N ALA A 371 25.76 8.13 30.99
CA ALA A 371 26.15 7.62 32.30
C ALA A 371 26.42 6.12 32.26
N ALA A 372 25.56 5.34 31.60
CA ALA A 372 25.74 3.89 31.42
C ALA A 372 26.96 3.55 30.52
N GLU A 373 27.23 4.34 29.49
CA GLU A 373 28.45 4.21 28.68
C GLU A 373 29.72 4.51 29.48
N LYS A 374 29.67 5.49 30.38
CA LYS A 374 30.79 5.85 31.26
C LYS A 374 31.06 4.78 32.33
N GLU A 375 30.00 4.16 32.85
CA GLU A 375 30.10 3.08 33.80
C GLU A 375 30.63 1.77 33.14
N LYS A 376 30.19 1.50 31.93
CA LYS A 376 30.68 0.39 31.09
C LYS A 376 32.18 0.57 30.67
N ALA A 377 32.59 1.80 30.38
CA ALA A 377 33.96 2.11 30.07
C ALA A 377 34.89 2.00 31.30
N ALA A 378 34.38 2.29 32.51
CA ALA A 378 35.12 2.15 33.75
C ALA A 378 35.25 0.70 34.23
N SER A 379 34.42 -0.24 33.74
CA SER A 379 34.45 -1.67 34.08
C SER A 379 35.27 -2.54 33.14
N LEU A 380 35.85 -1.96 32.07
CA LEU A 380 36.73 -2.70 31.16
C LEU A 380 38.12 -2.91 31.77
N PRO A 381 38.77 -4.09 31.62
CA PRO A 381 40.10 -4.32 32.11
C PRO A 381 41.11 -3.37 31.42
N GLN A 382 41.80 -2.59 32.22
CA GLN A 382 42.84 -1.63 31.78
C GLN A 382 44.09 -2.37 31.28
N THR A 383 44.07 -2.87 30.05
CA THR A 383 45.28 -3.40 29.43
C THR A 383 46.15 -2.27 28.88
N PRO A 384 47.49 -2.48 28.76
CA PRO A 384 48.39 -1.44 28.21
C PRO A 384 47.95 -0.92 26.82
N ALA A 385 47.36 -1.74 26.00
CA ALA A 385 46.81 -1.38 24.67
C ALA A 385 45.59 -0.46 24.77
N VAL A 386 44.75 -0.64 25.78
CA VAL A 386 43.56 0.21 26.00
C VAL A 386 43.99 1.58 26.51
N LEU A 387 45.00 1.64 27.39
CA LEU A 387 45.55 2.91 27.91
C LEU A 387 46.23 3.73 26.80
N ASP A 388 46.94 3.09 25.87
CA ASP A 388 47.56 3.76 24.71
C ASP A 388 46.49 4.31 23.74
N LEU A 389 45.42 3.55 23.52
CA LEU A 389 44.30 3.98 22.66
C LEU A 389 43.57 5.17 23.25
N ASP A 390 43.30 5.15 24.56
CA ASP A 390 42.64 6.29 25.28
C ASP A 390 43.53 7.54 25.24
N ALA A 391 44.85 7.41 25.42
CA ALA A 391 45.75 8.54 25.29
C ALA A 391 45.78 9.14 23.88
N ARG A 392 45.75 8.30 22.84
CA ARG A 392 45.69 8.76 21.44
C ARG A 392 44.36 9.43 21.09
N VAL A 393 43.23 8.89 21.57
CA VAL A 393 41.90 9.49 21.38
C VAL A 393 41.80 10.84 22.06
N LYS A 394 42.36 10.99 23.28
CA LYS A 394 42.41 12.24 24.02
C LYS A 394 43.26 13.29 23.29
N ALA A 395 44.45 12.92 22.84
CA ALA A 395 45.33 13.79 22.07
C ALA A 395 44.72 14.31 20.77
N GLN A 396 43.95 13.41 20.05
CA GLN A 396 43.25 13.80 18.85
C GLN A 396 42.06 14.75 19.15
N GLY A 397 41.35 14.51 20.25
CA GLY A 397 40.26 15.39 20.72
C GLY A 397 40.74 16.80 21.08
N ASP A 398 41.93 16.90 21.65
CA ASP A 398 42.53 18.19 22.01
C ASP A 398 43.03 18.94 20.75
N LYS A 399 43.59 18.27 19.76
CA LYS A 399 43.88 18.86 18.44
C LYS A 399 42.65 19.44 17.75
N VAL A 400 41.52 18.75 17.79
CA VAL A 400 40.26 19.22 17.19
C VAL A 400 39.72 20.44 17.95
N ARG A 401 39.87 20.50 19.28
CA ARG A 401 39.48 21.67 20.09
C ARG A 401 40.34 22.88 19.75
N THR A 402 41.66 22.70 19.64
CA THR A 402 42.56 23.78 19.25
C THR A 402 42.27 24.33 17.86
N LEU A 403 41.99 23.49 16.90
CA LEU A 403 41.60 23.89 15.55
C LEU A 403 40.26 24.64 15.51
N LYS A 404 39.30 24.27 16.38
CA LYS A 404 38.01 24.99 16.50
C LYS A 404 38.10 26.32 17.24
N SER A 405 39.15 26.58 17.99
CA SER A 405 39.38 27.85 18.66
C SER A 405 40.20 28.83 17.79
N LEU A 406 40.71 28.40 16.66
CA LEU A 406 41.47 29.19 15.69
C LEU A 406 40.63 29.55 14.44
N SER A 407 39.38 29.04 14.34
CA SER A 407 38.36 29.42 13.37
C SER A 407 37.29 30.32 14.01
#